data_8dbb4c69177eb3d407cb3b98a7a9f502
#
_entry.id   8dbb4c69177eb3d407cb3b98a7a9f502
#
_cell.length_a   1.000
_cell.length_b   1.000
_cell.length_c   1.000
_cell.angle_alpha   90.00
_cell.angle_beta   90.00
_cell.angle_gamma   90.00
#
_symmetry.space_group_name_H-M   'P 1'
#
loop_
_entity.id
_entity.type
_entity.pdbx_description
1 polymer ?
#
loop_
_entity_poly.entity_id
_entity_poly.type
_entity_poly.pdbx_seq_one_letter_code
_entity_poly.pdbx_strand_id
1 'polypeptide(L)' 'MAEYEMVREIKNLCRNNQMRDVFFEEVECDDPETYLRSRLKGKALEMTREEGSDGAVTIHAVIDGLIQKFVFTPI' A
#
# COMPACT_ATOMS: atom_id res chain seq x y z
N MET A 1 -8.12 8.40 -15.88
CA MET A 1 -7.74 7.53 -14.77
C MET A 1 -6.62 6.61 -15.19
N ALA A 2 -5.68 6.38 -14.31
CA ALA A 2 -4.57 5.49 -14.56
C ALA A 2 -4.83 4.12 -13.95
N GLU A 3 -4.31 3.10 -14.60
CA GLU A 3 -4.38 1.75 -14.08
C GLU A 3 -3.06 1.39 -13.42
N TYR A 4 -3.14 0.77 -12.26
CA TYR A 4 -1.99 0.35 -11.48
C TYR A 4 -2.15 -1.10 -11.04
N GLU A 5 -1.03 -1.80 -10.98
CA GLU A 5 -0.95 -3.05 -10.24
C GLU A 5 -0.56 -2.72 -8.81
N MET A 6 -1.44 -3.03 -7.87
CA MET A 6 -1.18 -2.79 -6.45
C MET A 6 -0.73 -4.08 -5.79
N VAL A 7 0.44 -4.02 -5.16
CA VAL A 7 0.93 -5.11 -4.33
C VAL A 7 0.84 -4.66 -2.87
N ARG A 8 0.10 -5.40 -2.07
CA ARG A 8 -0.07 -5.11 -0.65
C ARG A 8 0.69 -6.13 0.16
N GLU A 9 1.62 -5.66 0.98
CA GLU A 9 2.36 -6.50 1.92
C GLU A 9 2.00 -6.11 3.34
N ILE A 10 1.61 -7.09 4.14
CA ILE A 10 1.32 -6.88 5.55
C ILE A 10 2.41 -7.59 6.35
N LYS A 11 3.17 -6.80 7.14
CA LYS A 11 4.16 -7.37 8.03
C LYS A 11 3.48 -7.81 9.32
N ASN A 12 3.55 -9.10 9.59
CA ASN A 12 3.05 -9.64 10.82
C ASN A 12 4.13 -9.51 11.89
N LEU A 13 3.80 -8.85 13.00
CA LEU A 13 4.75 -8.61 14.10
C LEU A 13 4.89 -9.79 15.06
N CYS A 14 4.27 -10.92 14.78
CA CYS A 14 4.44 -12.11 15.59
C CYS A 14 5.86 -12.66 15.50
N ARG A 15 6.52 -12.82 16.65
CA ARG A 15 7.93 -13.21 16.75
C ARG A 15 8.29 -14.51 16.03
N ASN A 16 7.37 -15.44 15.92
CA ASN A 16 7.61 -16.76 15.35
C ASN A 16 7.08 -16.92 13.93
N ASN A 17 6.53 -15.87 13.37
CA ASN A 17 5.89 -15.96 12.07
C ASN A 17 6.49 -14.91 11.16
N GLN A 18 7.41 -15.34 10.29
CA GLN A 18 8.00 -14.49 9.27
C GLN A 18 7.14 -14.47 7.99
N MET A 19 5.93 -14.96 8.08
CA MET A 19 5.03 -14.97 6.94
C MET A 19 4.56 -13.55 6.62
N ARG A 20 4.86 -13.13 5.41
CA ARG A 20 4.33 -11.90 4.85
C ARG A 20 3.09 -12.26 4.05
N ASP A 21 1.98 -11.63 4.38
CA ASP A 21 0.81 -11.74 3.54
C ASP A 21 0.98 -10.79 2.37
N VAL A 22 1.00 -11.31 1.17
CA VAL A 22 1.15 -10.53 -0.05
C VAL A 22 -0.09 -10.70 -0.91
N PHE A 23 -0.70 -9.58 -1.27
CA PHE A 23 -1.90 -9.55 -2.11
C PHE A 23 -1.64 -8.74 -3.36
N PHE A 24 -2.13 -9.23 -4.49
CA PHE A 24 -2.02 -8.55 -5.77
C PHE A 24 -3.39 -8.14 -6.23
N GLU A 25 -3.53 -6.90 -6.67
CA GLU A 25 -4.80 -6.37 -7.13
C GLU A 25 -4.57 -5.32 -8.22
N GLU A 26 -5.40 -5.30 -9.23
CA GLU A 26 -5.39 -4.24 -10.21
C GLU A 26 -6.37 -3.17 -9.77
N VAL A 27 -5.91 -1.91 -9.76
CA VAL A 27 -6.75 -0.78 -9.36
C VAL A 27 -6.70 0.31 -10.41
N GLU A 28 -7.79 1.02 -10.53
CA GLU A 28 -7.90 2.17 -11.41
C GLU A 28 -8.17 3.40 -10.54
N CYS A 29 -7.27 4.37 -10.58
CA CYS A 29 -7.38 5.58 -9.78
C CYS A 29 -6.57 6.71 -10.37
N ASP A 30 -6.90 7.94 -10.01
CA ASP A 30 -6.15 9.11 -10.44
C ASP A 30 -4.88 9.28 -9.62
N ASP A 31 -4.95 9.01 -8.32
CA ASP A 31 -3.83 9.15 -7.42
C ASP A 31 -3.84 8.01 -6.40
N PRO A 32 -2.75 7.21 -6.32
CA PRO A 32 -2.70 6.09 -5.37
C PRO A 32 -2.91 6.51 -3.92
N GLU A 33 -2.35 7.63 -3.49
CA GLU A 33 -2.52 8.10 -2.13
C GLU A 33 -3.98 8.41 -1.81
N THR A 34 -4.66 9.14 -2.70
CA THR A 34 -6.07 9.46 -2.53
C THR A 34 -6.92 8.20 -2.51
N TYR A 35 -6.60 7.25 -3.37
CA TYR A 35 -7.29 5.96 -3.40
C TYR A 35 -7.16 5.24 -2.05
N LEU A 36 -5.96 5.17 -1.50
CA LEU A 36 -5.74 4.51 -0.23
C LEU A 36 -6.43 5.23 0.93
N ARG A 37 -6.38 6.56 0.96
CA ARG A 37 -7.06 7.33 2.00
C ARG A 37 -8.56 7.06 2.01
N SER A 38 -9.15 6.97 0.82
CA SER A 38 -10.57 6.64 0.67
C SER A 38 -10.87 5.22 1.15
N ARG A 39 -10.00 4.27 0.81
CA ARG A 39 -10.17 2.87 1.18
C ARG A 39 -9.98 2.63 2.67
N LEU A 40 -9.02 3.30 3.28
CA LEU A 40 -8.69 3.12 4.69
C LEU A 40 -9.59 3.95 5.61
N LYS A 41 -10.27 4.94 5.08
CA LYS A 41 -11.25 5.76 5.82
C LYS A 41 -10.73 6.33 7.14
N GLY A 42 -9.50 6.82 7.14
CA GLY A 42 -8.91 7.41 8.32
C GLY A 42 -8.39 6.44 9.37
N LYS A 43 -8.37 5.15 9.09
CA LYS A 43 -7.82 4.15 10.01
C LYS A 43 -6.30 4.15 10.05
N ALA A 44 -5.66 4.71 9.04
CA ALA A 44 -4.21 4.80 9.00
C ALA A 44 -3.73 5.91 9.93
N LEU A 45 -2.82 5.56 10.86
CA LEU A 45 -2.22 6.53 11.78
C LEU A 45 -1.12 7.34 11.13
N GLU A 46 -0.37 6.72 10.23
CA GLU A 46 0.68 7.38 9.47
C GLU A 46 0.69 6.85 8.05
N MET A 47 0.97 7.72 7.10
CA MET A 47 1.17 7.35 5.71
C MET A 47 2.42 8.05 5.18
N THR A 48 3.33 7.28 4.60
CA THR A 48 4.54 7.80 3.98
C THR A 48 4.53 7.41 2.51
N ARG A 49 4.75 8.37 1.62
CA ARG A 49 4.76 8.14 0.18
C ARG A 49 6.16 8.27 -0.37
N GLU A 50 6.57 7.31 -1.18
CA GLU A 50 7.80 7.35 -1.94
C GLU A 50 7.50 7.15 -3.41
N GLU A 51 8.11 7.94 -4.27
CA GLU A 51 7.95 7.81 -5.71
C GLU A 51 9.21 7.24 -6.33
N GLY A 52 9.04 6.20 -7.14
CA GLY A 52 10.13 5.62 -7.89
C GLY A 52 10.35 6.33 -9.22
N SER A 53 11.50 6.11 -9.82
CA SER A 53 11.89 6.72 -11.09
C SER A 53 11.07 6.23 -12.29
N ASP A 54 10.43 5.09 -12.15
CA ASP A 54 9.62 4.47 -13.19
C ASP A 54 8.12 4.79 -13.07
N GLY A 55 7.77 5.74 -12.22
CA GLY A 55 6.38 6.09 -11.98
C GLY A 55 5.69 5.23 -10.92
N ALA A 56 6.39 4.27 -10.35
CA ALA A 56 5.84 3.46 -9.26
C ALA A 56 5.72 4.30 -7.99
N VAL A 57 4.65 4.07 -7.24
CA VAL A 57 4.41 4.77 -5.98
C VAL A 57 4.35 3.73 -4.87
N THR A 58 5.17 3.91 -3.85
CA THR A 58 5.17 3.05 -2.67
C THR A 58 4.61 3.85 -1.49
N ILE A 59 3.60 3.30 -0.83
CA ILE A 59 2.99 3.94 0.32
C ILE A 59 3.10 2.99 1.51
N HIS A 60 3.68 3.49 2.59
CA HIS A 60 3.75 2.77 3.86
C HIS A 60 2.68 3.34 4.78
N ALA A 61 1.81 2.50 5.29
CA ALA A 61 0.76 2.92 6.20
C ALA A 61 0.79 2.10 7.47
N VAL A 62 0.59 2.77 8.60
CA VAL A 62 0.47 2.09 9.90
C VAL A 62 -1.01 2.05 10.25
N ILE A 63 -1.57 0.85 10.28
CA ILE A 63 -2.98 0.62 10.55
C ILE A 63 -3.09 -0.38 11.72
N ASP A 64 -3.74 0.05 12.80
CA ASP A 64 -3.92 -0.78 14.00
C ASP A 64 -2.60 -1.38 14.52
N GLY A 65 -1.51 -0.61 14.45
CA GLY A 65 -0.20 -1.07 14.91
C GLY A 65 0.53 -1.98 13.92
N LEU A 66 -0.05 -2.26 12.77
CA LEU A 66 0.56 -3.08 11.73
C LEU A 66 1.06 -2.20 10.60
N ILE A 67 2.29 -2.47 10.15
CA ILE A 67 2.87 -1.76 9.02
C ILE A 67 2.45 -2.45 7.74
N GLN A 68 1.78 -1.73 6.86
CA GLN A 68 1.37 -2.23 5.55
C GLN A 68 2.07 -1.42 4.47
N LYS A 69 2.61 -2.14 3.49
CA LYS A 69 3.27 -1.54 2.35
C LYS A 69 2.41 -1.75 1.12
N PHE A 70 2.14 -0.67 0.41
CA PHE A 70 1.39 -0.71 -0.83
C PHE A 70 2.29 -0.21 -1.96
N VAL A 71 2.50 -1.04 -2.96
CA VAL A 71 3.29 -0.68 -4.14
C VAL A 71 2.35 -0.58 -5.34
N PHE A 72 2.28 0.61 -5.94
CA PHE A 72 1.47 0.84 -7.12
C PHE A 72 2.39 0.98 -8.32
N THR A 73 2.28 0.04 -9.25
CA THR A 73 3.07 0.04 -10.47
C THR A 73 2.16 0.35 -11.65
N PRO A 74 2.46 1.40 -12.45
CA PRO A 74 1.65 1.71 -13.63
C PRO A 74 1.64 0.55 -14.62
N ILE A 75 0.47 0.27 -15.14
CA ILE A 75 0.31 -0.75 -16.16
C ILE A 75 0.35 -0.13 -17.55
#